data_f65fa45a7438ecf10b1a26a84d58951a
#
_entry.id   f65fa45a7438ecf10b1a26a84d58951a
#
_cell.length_a   1.000
_cell.length_b   1.000
_cell.length_c   1.000
_cell.angle_alpha   90.00
_cell.angle_beta   90.00
_cell.angle_gamma   90.00
#
_symmetry.space_group_name_H-M   'P 1'
#
loop_
_entity.id
_entity.type
_entity.pdbx_description
1 polymer ?
#
loop_
_entity_poly.entity_id
_entity_poly.type
_entity_poly.pdbx_seq_one_letter_code
_entity_poly.pdbx_strand_id
1 'polypeptide(L)'
;MRMHHLSGTDEKGRTYAMTYEEARRYIEYTDTMGSVLGLDSIKELLRRLGDPQDAVPVIHIAGTNGKGSICAFLDEILESAGYSVGRYISPTIFTYLERFQIDKEYMSEEDFAVYLETVKDAADDMVSDGWGRPTSFETETAVAFCYFCDKKVDFLLLETGMGGLEDATNVCSHPVCTIIASISMDHMHFLGNTLRDIYRQKLGILKKNCPCVAYPLASELEDMWDMACEQNNISDLAVLIREKDIEICGESVDGSEYIYGGQRYELQVPGIYQIYNLSLIHISEPTRPE
;
A
#
# COMPACT_ATOMS: atom_id res chain seq x y z
N MET A 1 6.42 -3.54 -21.42
CA MET A 1 5.94 -4.61 -22.32
C MET A 1 4.46 -4.38 -22.55
N ARG A 2 4.03 -3.99 -23.77
CA ARG A 2 2.61 -3.70 -24.02
C ARG A 2 1.86 -5.02 -24.16
N MET A 3 1.05 -5.38 -23.18
CA MET A 3 0.10 -6.48 -23.32
C MET A 3 -1.08 -6.02 -24.18
N HIS A 4 -1.29 -6.68 -25.31
CA HIS A 4 -2.40 -6.41 -26.21
C HIS A 4 -3.61 -7.30 -25.86
N HIS A 5 -4.79 -6.71 -25.99
CA HIS A 5 -6.12 -7.22 -25.67
C HIS A 5 -6.42 -8.69 -26.05
N LEU A 6 -7.29 -9.27 -25.23
CA LEU A 6 -8.13 -10.49 -25.34
C LEU A 6 -8.06 -11.23 -26.68
N SER A 7 -7.68 -12.50 -26.64
CA SER A 7 -7.37 -13.36 -27.80
C SER A 7 -6.22 -12.85 -28.66
N GLY A 8 -5.34 -12.02 -28.09
CA GLY A 8 -4.09 -11.62 -28.69
C GLY A 8 -2.99 -12.61 -28.37
N THR A 9 -2.03 -12.72 -29.24
CA THR A 9 -0.74 -13.33 -28.93
C THR A 9 0.19 -12.23 -28.43
N ASP A 10 0.92 -12.49 -27.31
CA ASP A 10 2.01 -11.61 -26.87
C ASP A 10 3.13 -11.57 -27.95
N GLU A 11 4.12 -10.72 -27.76
CA GLU A 11 5.30 -10.66 -28.63
C GLU A 11 6.09 -11.99 -28.72
N LYS A 12 5.78 -12.95 -27.82
CA LYS A 12 6.33 -14.31 -27.78
C LYS A 12 5.39 -15.36 -28.38
N GLY A 13 4.23 -14.94 -28.94
CA GLY A 13 3.26 -15.84 -29.58
C GLY A 13 2.34 -16.61 -28.63
N ARG A 14 2.22 -16.21 -27.34
CA ARG A 14 1.30 -16.84 -26.39
C ARG A 14 -0.09 -16.22 -26.51
N THR A 15 -1.12 -17.05 -26.55
CA THR A 15 -2.52 -16.62 -26.56
C THR A 15 -3.02 -16.60 -25.12
N TYR A 16 -3.47 -15.46 -24.62
CA TYR A 16 -4.14 -15.33 -23.33
C TYR A 16 -5.57 -15.83 -23.47
N ALA A 17 -5.98 -16.75 -22.60
CA ALA A 17 -7.24 -17.46 -22.68
C ALA A 17 -8.02 -17.46 -21.37
N MET A 18 -7.49 -16.92 -20.25
CA MET A 18 -8.16 -16.92 -18.95
C MET A 18 -9.30 -15.90 -18.93
N THR A 19 -10.49 -16.33 -18.54
CA THR A 19 -11.62 -15.43 -18.26
C THR A 19 -11.55 -14.87 -16.86
N TYR A 20 -12.28 -13.78 -16.58
CA TYR A 20 -12.36 -13.19 -15.24
C TYR A 20 -12.88 -14.19 -14.20
N GLU A 21 -13.86 -15.00 -14.53
CA GLU A 21 -14.41 -16.02 -13.63
C GLU A 21 -13.37 -17.12 -13.31
N GLU A 22 -12.53 -17.47 -14.26
CA GLU A 22 -11.44 -18.41 -14.02
C GLU A 22 -10.33 -17.79 -13.16
N ALA A 23 -10.02 -16.54 -13.40
CA ALA A 23 -9.11 -15.75 -12.59
C ALA A 23 -9.59 -15.67 -11.13
N ARG A 24 -10.86 -15.36 -10.92
CA ARG A 24 -11.46 -15.32 -9.59
C ARG A 24 -11.40 -16.67 -8.88
N ARG A 25 -11.73 -17.76 -9.57
CA ARG A 25 -11.64 -19.12 -9.02
C ARG A 25 -10.21 -19.50 -8.64
N TYR A 26 -9.21 -19.04 -9.40
CA TYR A 26 -7.82 -19.28 -9.04
C TYR A 26 -7.43 -18.56 -7.74
N ILE A 27 -7.82 -17.31 -7.55
CA ILE A 27 -7.58 -16.58 -6.29
C ILE A 27 -8.29 -17.28 -5.12
N GLU A 28 -9.56 -17.67 -5.27
CA GLU A 28 -10.32 -18.41 -4.25
C GLU A 28 -9.64 -19.74 -3.89
N TYR A 29 -9.11 -20.44 -4.87
CA TYR A 29 -8.33 -21.67 -4.64
C TYR A 29 -7.04 -21.38 -3.83
N THR A 30 -6.26 -20.37 -4.18
CA THR A 30 -5.04 -20.01 -3.44
C THR A 30 -5.33 -19.52 -2.04
N ASP A 31 -6.49 -18.89 -1.80
CA ASP A 31 -6.93 -18.44 -0.48
C ASP A 31 -7.16 -19.61 0.49
N THR A 32 -7.61 -20.77 -0.01
CA THR A 32 -7.78 -21.98 0.82
C THR A 32 -6.47 -22.52 1.40
N MET A 33 -5.31 -22.10 0.88
CA MET A 33 -3.99 -22.54 1.34
C MET A 33 -3.52 -21.79 2.59
N GLY A 34 -4.25 -20.75 3.00
CA GLY A 34 -3.95 -19.93 4.17
C GLY A 34 -2.85 -18.90 3.93
N SER A 35 -2.51 -18.18 4.98
CA SER A 35 -1.45 -17.15 4.95
C SER A 35 -0.14 -17.74 5.43
N VAL A 36 0.92 -17.49 4.69
CA VAL A 36 2.31 -17.82 5.07
C VAL A 36 3.02 -16.50 5.33
N LEU A 37 3.61 -16.34 6.51
CA LEU A 37 4.40 -15.15 6.85
C LEU A 37 5.81 -15.27 6.23
N GLY A 38 6.32 -14.16 5.75
CA GLY A 38 7.65 -14.06 5.15
C GLY A 38 7.60 -13.50 3.73
N LEU A 39 8.74 -13.03 3.26
CA LEU A 39 8.85 -12.35 1.96
C LEU A 39 9.52 -13.19 0.87
N ASP A 40 10.00 -14.39 1.19
CA ASP A 40 10.80 -15.18 0.24
C ASP A 40 9.98 -15.64 -0.97
N SER A 41 8.73 -16.07 -0.74
CA SER A 41 7.81 -16.54 -1.79
C SER A 41 7.47 -15.40 -2.76
N ILE A 42 6.99 -14.27 -2.25
CA ILE A 42 6.64 -13.12 -3.09
C ILE A 42 7.86 -12.53 -3.83
N LYS A 43 9.05 -12.50 -3.19
CA LYS A 43 10.29 -12.05 -3.85
C LYS A 43 10.67 -12.95 -5.02
N GLU A 44 10.59 -14.26 -4.85
CA GLU A 44 10.89 -15.18 -5.94
C GLU A 44 9.87 -15.07 -7.07
N LEU A 45 8.57 -14.89 -6.75
CA LEU A 45 7.52 -14.63 -7.74
C LEU A 45 7.82 -13.38 -8.57
N LEU A 46 8.09 -12.26 -7.90
CA LEU A 46 8.39 -10.99 -8.55
C LEU A 46 9.68 -11.04 -9.37
N ARG A 47 10.71 -11.72 -8.88
CA ARG A 47 11.96 -11.95 -9.65
C ARG A 47 11.68 -12.66 -10.99
N ARG A 48 10.78 -13.64 -11.01
CA ARG A 48 10.36 -14.32 -12.25
C ARG A 48 9.56 -13.42 -13.18
N LEU A 49 8.87 -12.44 -12.63
CA LEU A 49 8.10 -11.42 -13.36
C LEU A 49 8.97 -10.21 -13.79
N GLY A 50 10.27 -10.19 -13.47
CA GLY A 50 11.21 -9.13 -13.86
C GLY A 50 11.25 -7.95 -12.89
N ASP A 51 10.96 -8.19 -11.61
CA ASP A 51 11.01 -7.23 -10.50
C ASP A 51 10.20 -5.94 -10.75
N PRO A 52 8.91 -6.03 -11.10
CA PRO A 52 8.08 -4.86 -11.45
C PRO A 52 7.92 -3.88 -10.29
N GLN A 53 8.09 -4.31 -9.03
CA GLN A 53 8.02 -3.47 -7.82
C GLN A 53 9.13 -2.40 -7.77
N ASP A 54 10.24 -2.62 -8.44
CA ASP A 54 11.39 -1.68 -8.45
C ASP A 54 11.23 -0.56 -9.49
N ALA A 55 10.24 -0.67 -10.39
CA ALA A 55 10.01 0.27 -11.47
C ALA A 55 8.94 1.33 -11.15
N VAL A 56 8.19 1.16 -10.07
CA VAL A 56 7.08 2.05 -9.70
C VAL A 56 7.44 2.87 -8.46
N PRO A 57 7.31 4.21 -8.49
CA PRO A 57 7.49 5.05 -7.31
C PRO A 57 6.37 4.78 -6.29
N VAL A 58 6.71 4.20 -5.14
CA VAL A 58 5.75 3.73 -4.12
C VAL A 58 5.69 4.68 -2.93
N ILE A 59 4.49 5.05 -2.50
CA ILE A 59 4.20 5.57 -1.16
C ILE A 59 3.57 4.42 -0.37
N HIS A 60 4.29 3.90 0.62
CA HIS A 60 3.91 2.69 1.34
C HIS A 60 3.26 3.05 2.67
N ILE A 61 2.06 2.51 2.92
CA ILE A 61 1.20 2.93 4.04
C ILE A 61 0.85 1.74 4.92
N ALA A 62 1.30 1.79 6.19
CA ALA A 62 0.92 0.83 7.22
C ALA A 62 0.13 1.51 8.35
N GLY A 63 -0.62 0.74 9.10
CA GLY A 63 -1.42 1.22 10.24
C GLY A 63 -2.52 0.25 10.60
N THR A 64 -3.18 0.48 11.72
CA THR A 64 -4.38 -0.28 12.08
C THR A 64 -5.60 0.32 11.36
N ASN A 65 -5.85 1.61 11.55
CA ASN A 65 -6.96 2.32 10.91
C ASN A 65 -6.43 3.53 10.13
N GLY A 66 -7.24 4.01 9.18
CA GLY A 66 -6.95 5.24 8.44
C GLY A 66 -6.15 5.05 7.15
N LYS A 67 -5.57 3.87 6.89
CA LYS A 67 -4.77 3.60 5.68
C LYS A 67 -5.50 3.98 4.38
N GLY A 68 -6.70 3.42 4.17
CA GLY A 68 -7.50 3.71 2.98
C GLY A 68 -7.92 5.18 2.87
N SER A 69 -8.19 5.87 4.00
CA SER A 69 -8.47 7.32 4.01
C SER A 69 -7.26 8.13 3.60
N ILE A 70 -6.06 7.77 4.08
CA ILE A 70 -4.80 8.41 3.70
C ILE A 70 -4.54 8.20 2.20
N CYS A 71 -4.75 6.97 1.69
CA CYS A 71 -4.69 6.69 0.26
C CYS A 71 -5.64 7.61 -0.54
N ALA A 72 -6.89 7.77 -0.08
CA ALA A 72 -7.87 8.60 -0.77
C ALA A 72 -7.50 10.10 -0.78
N PHE A 73 -6.96 10.62 0.32
CA PHE A 73 -6.51 12.02 0.37
C PHE A 73 -5.26 12.25 -0.50
N LEU A 74 -4.29 11.34 -0.46
CA LEU A 74 -3.09 11.41 -1.32
C LEU A 74 -3.44 11.34 -2.80
N ASP A 75 -4.35 10.44 -3.15
CA ASP A 75 -4.87 10.27 -4.51
C ASP A 75 -5.42 11.60 -5.05
N GLU A 76 -6.33 12.24 -4.30
CA GLU A 76 -6.93 13.51 -4.68
C GLU A 76 -5.89 14.64 -4.85
N ILE A 77 -4.90 14.70 -3.97
CA ILE A 77 -3.86 15.72 -4.01
C ILE A 77 -2.91 15.51 -5.19
N LEU A 78 -2.45 14.27 -5.40
CA LEU A 78 -1.52 13.95 -6.48
C LEU A 78 -2.17 14.10 -7.85
N GLU A 79 -3.43 13.64 -8.02
CA GLU A 79 -4.18 13.88 -9.27
C GLU A 79 -4.40 15.37 -9.52
N SER A 80 -4.75 16.15 -8.48
CA SER A 80 -4.91 17.61 -8.60
C SER A 80 -3.60 18.29 -9.02
N ALA A 81 -2.45 17.70 -8.70
CA ALA A 81 -1.14 18.14 -9.14
C ALA A 81 -0.78 17.65 -10.55
N GLY A 82 -1.62 16.83 -11.19
CA GLY A 82 -1.45 16.36 -12.56
C GLY A 82 -0.68 15.04 -12.70
N TYR A 83 -0.52 14.28 -11.62
CA TYR A 83 0.11 12.96 -11.64
C TYR A 83 -0.92 11.85 -11.88
N SER A 84 -0.50 10.78 -12.57
CA SER A 84 -1.25 9.53 -12.65
C SER A 84 -0.97 8.68 -11.41
N VAL A 85 -2.03 8.26 -10.71
CA VAL A 85 -1.95 7.63 -9.41
C VAL A 85 -2.54 6.23 -9.43
N GLY A 86 -1.71 5.25 -9.11
CA GLY A 86 -2.13 3.89 -8.81
C GLY A 86 -2.51 3.74 -7.32
N ARG A 87 -3.55 2.95 -7.03
CA ARG A 87 -3.93 2.58 -5.67
C ARG A 87 -4.07 1.08 -5.54
N TYR A 88 -3.38 0.50 -4.56
CA TYR A 88 -3.58 -0.88 -4.11
C TYR A 88 -4.04 -0.87 -2.67
N ILE A 89 -5.29 -1.27 -2.43
CA ILE A 89 -5.96 -1.19 -1.12
C ILE A 89 -6.58 -2.52 -0.72
N SER A 90 -6.70 -2.75 0.58
CA SER A 90 -7.40 -3.93 1.15
C SER A 90 -7.89 -3.68 2.58
N PRO A 91 -9.01 -4.30 3.01
CA PRO A 91 -9.95 -5.06 2.20
C PRO A 91 -10.78 -4.18 1.27
N THR A 92 -11.46 -4.79 0.30
CA THR A 92 -12.44 -4.12 -0.58
C THR A 92 -13.82 -4.10 0.08
N ILE A 93 -14.65 -3.11 -0.26
CA ILE A 93 -15.98 -2.90 0.31
C ILE A 93 -17.09 -3.24 -0.69
N PHE A 94 -16.95 -2.78 -1.93
CA PHE A 94 -18.02 -2.87 -2.94
C PHE A 94 -17.79 -3.95 -3.97
N THR A 95 -16.57 -4.01 -4.52
CA THR A 95 -16.22 -4.97 -5.58
C THR A 95 -14.79 -5.45 -5.40
N TYR A 96 -14.51 -6.65 -5.91
CA TYR A 96 -13.18 -7.23 -5.81
C TYR A 96 -12.10 -6.37 -6.49
N LEU A 97 -12.41 -5.79 -7.65
CA LEU A 97 -11.46 -5.00 -8.44
C LEU A 97 -11.20 -3.58 -7.87
N GLU A 98 -11.96 -3.18 -6.86
CA GLU A 98 -11.72 -1.95 -6.10
C GLU A 98 -10.29 -1.85 -5.54
N ARG A 99 -9.62 -2.98 -5.34
CA ARG A 99 -8.24 -3.01 -4.83
C ARG A 99 -7.21 -2.51 -5.83
N PHE A 100 -7.53 -2.48 -7.12
CA PHE A 100 -6.63 -2.06 -8.19
C PHE A 100 -7.23 -0.86 -8.93
N GLN A 101 -6.76 0.34 -8.65
CA GLN A 101 -7.28 1.56 -9.25
C GLN A 101 -6.15 2.37 -9.89
N ILE A 102 -6.44 3.03 -11.00
CA ILE A 102 -5.60 4.08 -11.58
C ILE A 102 -6.51 5.28 -11.84
N ASP A 103 -6.15 6.45 -11.32
CA ASP A 103 -6.90 7.69 -11.49
C ASP A 103 -8.40 7.49 -11.15
N LYS A 104 -8.68 6.78 -10.03
CA LYS A 104 -10.00 6.38 -9.50
C LYS A 104 -10.79 5.37 -10.34
N GLU A 105 -10.27 4.96 -11.49
CA GLU A 105 -10.89 3.92 -12.31
C GLU A 105 -10.40 2.53 -11.88
N TYR A 106 -11.34 1.61 -11.71
CA TYR A 106 -11.00 0.22 -11.36
C TYR A 106 -10.35 -0.49 -12.55
N MET A 107 -9.43 -1.39 -12.25
CA MET A 107 -8.91 -2.34 -13.24
C MET A 107 -10.09 -3.06 -13.92
N SER A 108 -10.03 -3.24 -15.23
CA SER A 108 -11.05 -4.00 -15.95
C SER A 108 -10.96 -5.51 -15.65
N GLU A 109 -12.07 -6.24 -15.81
CA GLU A 109 -12.09 -7.70 -15.66
C GLU A 109 -11.11 -8.37 -16.63
N GLU A 110 -10.99 -7.84 -17.83
CA GLU A 110 -10.09 -8.29 -18.87
C GLU A 110 -8.63 -8.09 -18.47
N ASP A 111 -8.26 -6.88 -18.02
CA ASP A 111 -6.90 -6.59 -17.56
C ASP A 111 -6.54 -7.52 -16.37
N PHE A 112 -7.45 -7.69 -15.40
CA PHE A 112 -7.22 -8.57 -14.27
C PHE A 112 -6.92 -10.01 -14.71
N ALA A 113 -7.71 -10.57 -15.63
CA ALA A 113 -7.51 -11.92 -16.14
C ALA A 113 -6.15 -12.08 -16.83
N VAL A 114 -5.75 -11.09 -17.65
CA VAL A 114 -4.47 -11.10 -18.39
C VAL A 114 -3.28 -11.04 -17.43
N TYR A 115 -3.29 -10.12 -16.46
CA TYR A 115 -2.20 -10.01 -15.49
C TYR A 115 -2.14 -11.22 -14.56
N LEU A 116 -3.30 -11.74 -14.13
CA LEU A 116 -3.34 -12.93 -13.29
C LEU A 116 -2.82 -14.17 -14.04
N GLU A 117 -3.15 -14.36 -15.30
CA GLU A 117 -2.61 -15.48 -16.10
C GLU A 117 -1.08 -15.44 -16.14
N THR A 118 -0.51 -14.26 -16.35
CA THR A 118 0.97 -14.07 -16.32
C THR A 118 1.58 -14.40 -14.96
N VAL A 119 0.94 -13.95 -13.88
CA VAL A 119 1.41 -14.22 -12.51
C VAL A 119 1.24 -15.70 -12.17
N LYS A 120 0.14 -16.31 -12.57
CA LYS A 120 -0.11 -17.75 -12.40
C LYS A 120 0.94 -18.61 -13.10
N ASP A 121 1.31 -18.28 -14.33
CA ASP A 121 2.35 -19.02 -15.07
C ASP A 121 3.68 -18.97 -14.29
N ALA A 122 4.08 -17.81 -13.79
CA ALA A 122 5.27 -17.66 -12.96
C ALA A 122 5.17 -18.46 -11.64
N ALA A 123 3.99 -18.49 -11.01
CA ALA A 123 3.73 -19.28 -9.82
C ALA A 123 3.77 -20.78 -10.09
N ASP A 124 3.27 -21.25 -11.24
CA ASP A 124 3.33 -22.65 -11.65
C ASP A 124 4.79 -23.08 -11.94
N ASP A 125 5.60 -22.21 -12.53
CA ASP A 125 7.04 -22.43 -12.70
C ASP A 125 7.75 -22.52 -11.33
N MET A 126 7.39 -21.68 -10.34
CA MET A 126 7.91 -21.79 -8.97
C MET A 126 7.62 -23.14 -8.35
N VAL A 127 6.38 -23.60 -8.46
CA VAL A 127 5.98 -24.94 -7.93
C VAL A 127 6.76 -26.06 -8.63
N SER A 128 6.97 -25.95 -9.93
CA SER A 128 7.75 -26.93 -10.71
C SER A 128 9.22 -26.99 -10.27
N ASP A 129 9.76 -25.87 -9.78
CA ASP A 129 11.13 -25.77 -9.25
C ASP A 129 11.20 -26.12 -7.75
N GLY A 130 10.10 -26.57 -7.14
CA GLY A 130 10.05 -27.04 -5.74
C GLY A 130 9.73 -25.95 -4.71
N TRP A 131 9.34 -24.77 -5.13
CA TRP A 131 8.81 -23.73 -4.21
C TRP A 131 7.38 -24.05 -3.79
N GLY A 132 6.97 -23.49 -2.64
CA GLY A 132 5.56 -23.45 -2.29
C GLY A 132 4.78 -22.55 -3.26
N ARG A 133 3.49 -22.83 -3.45
CA ARG A 133 2.62 -21.95 -4.23
C ARG A 133 2.41 -20.64 -3.46
N PRO A 134 2.53 -19.48 -4.11
CA PRO A 134 2.21 -18.18 -3.51
C PRO A 134 0.77 -18.13 -2.98
N THR A 135 0.56 -17.43 -1.87
CA THR A 135 -0.77 -17.17 -1.28
C THR A 135 -1.62 -16.29 -2.19
N SER A 136 -2.93 -16.19 -1.91
CA SER A 136 -3.83 -15.28 -2.63
C SER A 136 -3.33 -13.84 -2.58
N PHE A 137 -2.93 -13.35 -1.39
CA PHE A 137 -2.47 -11.97 -1.23
C PHE A 137 -1.12 -11.71 -1.90
N GLU A 138 -0.17 -12.66 -1.88
CA GLU A 138 1.08 -12.55 -2.65
C GLU A 138 0.82 -12.52 -4.16
N THR A 139 -0.11 -13.34 -4.64
CA THR A 139 -0.52 -13.38 -6.05
C THR A 139 -1.16 -12.05 -6.47
N GLU A 140 -2.10 -11.53 -5.68
CA GLU A 140 -2.76 -10.24 -5.92
C GLU A 140 -1.77 -9.07 -5.88
N THR A 141 -0.82 -9.09 -4.95
CA THR A 141 0.25 -8.08 -4.85
C THR A 141 1.15 -8.12 -6.08
N ALA A 142 1.48 -9.30 -6.59
CA ALA A 142 2.25 -9.42 -7.83
C ALA A 142 1.47 -8.91 -9.06
N VAL A 143 0.15 -9.20 -9.14
CA VAL A 143 -0.74 -8.63 -10.17
C VAL A 143 -0.72 -7.10 -10.11
N ALA A 144 -0.82 -6.52 -8.90
CA ALA A 144 -0.78 -5.07 -8.70
C ALA A 144 0.52 -4.46 -9.24
N PHE A 145 1.68 -4.99 -8.86
CA PHE A 145 2.97 -4.48 -9.35
C PHE A 145 3.12 -4.60 -10.86
N CYS A 146 2.73 -5.72 -11.46
CA CYS A 146 2.76 -5.89 -12.92
C CYS A 146 1.87 -4.85 -13.61
N TYR A 147 0.65 -4.67 -13.12
CA TYR A 147 -0.32 -3.73 -13.68
C TYR A 147 0.16 -2.29 -13.61
N PHE A 148 0.52 -1.80 -12.42
CA PHE A 148 0.94 -0.41 -12.23
C PHE A 148 2.26 -0.10 -12.94
N CYS A 149 3.19 -1.05 -13.00
CA CYS A 149 4.42 -0.93 -13.76
C CYS A 149 4.16 -0.78 -15.27
N ASP A 150 3.29 -1.63 -15.85
CA ASP A 150 2.96 -1.59 -17.27
C ASP A 150 2.18 -0.33 -17.65
N LYS A 151 1.24 0.10 -16.82
CA LYS A 151 0.47 1.35 -16.98
C LYS A 151 1.31 2.61 -16.71
N LYS A 152 2.50 2.47 -16.10
CA LYS A 152 3.45 3.56 -15.85
C LYS A 152 2.87 4.69 -15.00
N VAL A 153 2.20 4.35 -13.92
CA VAL A 153 1.72 5.35 -12.97
C VAL A 153 2.88 6.17 -12.39
N ASP A 154 2.66 7.46 -12.15
CA ASP A 154 3.68 8.33 -11.55
C ASP A 154 3.91 7.99 -10.08
N PHE A 155 2.86 7.59 -9.36
CA PHE A 155 2.93 7.13 -7.98
C PHE A 155 2.00 5.92 -7.75
N LEU A 156 2.44 4.99 -6.90
CA LEU A 156 1.62 3.90 -6.37
C LEU A 156 1.38 4.11 -4.87
N LEU A 157 0.15 4.33 -4.48
CA LEU A 157 -0.29 4.32 -3.09
C LEU A 157 -0.53 2.87 -2.69
N LEU A 158 0.36 2.34 -1.87
CA LEU A 158 0.43 0.92 -1.54
C LEU A 158 0.03 0.71 -0.07
N GLU A 159 -1.17 0.20 0.17
CA GLU A 159 -1.66 -0.14 1.50
C GLU A 159 -1.19 -1.53 1.91
N THR A 160 -0.62 -1.68 3.13
CA THR A 160 -0.32 -3.01 3.69
C THR A 160 -1.59 -3.78 3.97
N GLY A 161 -1.60 -5.07 3.66
CA GLY A 161 -2.71 -5.95 4.00
C GLY A 161 -2.79 -6.20 5.50
N MET A 162 -1.69 -6.67 6.11
CA MET A 162 -1.63 -6.98 7.53
C MET A 162 -0.23 -6.74 8.10
N GLY A 163 -0.15 -6.00 9.21
CA GLY A 163 1.13 -5.75 9.89
C GLY A 163 2.01 -4.77 9.12
N GLY A 164 3.03 -5.26 8.46
CA GLY A 164 3.99 -4.49 7.68
C GLY A 164 5.29 -5.25 7.41
N LEU A 165 6.02 -5.68 8.44
CA LEU A 165 7.35 -6.29 8.32
C LEU A 165 7.38 -7.48 7.34
N GLU A 166 6.40 -8.38 7.45
CA GLU A 166 6.28 -9.60 6.66
C GLU A 166 5.11 -9.56 5.67
N ASP A 167 4.53 -8.36 5.47
CA ASP A 167 3.45 -8.15 4.51
C ASP A 167 3.99 -8.24 3.07
N ALA A 168 3.27 -8.89 2.16
CA ALA A 168 3.69 -9.06 0.78
C ALA A 168 4.00 -7.74 0.06
N THR A 169 3.37 -6.62 0.49
CA THR A 169 3.65 -5.29 -0.05
C THR A 169 5.03 -4.76 0.34
N ASN A 170 5.65 -5.31 1.40
CA ASN A 170 6.94 -4.83 1.93
C ASN A 170 8.18 -5.27 1.12
N VAL A 171 7.96 -5.77 -0.08
CA VAL A 171 9.01 -6.11 -1.05
C VAL A 171 9.63 -4.87 -1.72
N CYS A 172 8.97 -3.73 -1.65
CA CYS A 172 9.50 -2.46 -2.15
C CYS A 172 10.77 -2.07 -1.39
N SER A 173 11.91 -2.04 -2.07
CA SER A 173 13.20 -1.72 -1.46
C SER A 173 13.42 -0.23 -1.29
N HIS A 174 12.84 0.60 -2.17
CA HIS A 174 13.08 2.03 -2.27
C HIS A 174 11.78 2.82 -2.44
N PRO A 175 10.85 2.79 -1.45
CA PRO A 175 9.67 3.65 -1.53
C PRO A 175 10.08 5.13 -1.50
N VAL A 176 9.28 5.98 -2.11
CA VAL A 176 9.46 7.45 -2.10
C VAL A 176 9.22 8.00 -0.70
N CYS A 177 8.22 7.45 -0.02
CA CYS A 177 7.86 7.79 1.35
C CYS A 177 7.18 6.60 2.02
N THR A 178 7.30 6.51 3.34
CA THR A 178 6.52 5.57 4.16
C THR A 178 5.61 6.33 5.11
N ILE A 179 4.41 5.80 5.35
CA ILE A 179 3.43 6.42 6.25
C ILE A 179 2.96 5.40 7.28
N ILE A 180 3.05 5.76 8.55
CA ILE A 180 2.48 4.99 9.66
C ILE A 180 1.20 5.69 10.12
N ALA A 181 0.06 5.12 9.80
CA ALA A 181 -1.25 5.56 10.26
C ALA A 181 -1.49 5.17 11.74
N SER A 182 -2.71 5.35 12.23
CA SER A 182 -3.01 5.09 13.64
C SER A 182 -2.70 3.66 14.07
N ILE A 183 -2.27 3.50 15.32
CA ILE A 183 -1.92 2.23 15.94
C ILE A 183 -2.93 1.89 17.02
N SER A 184 -3.56 0.73 16.92
CA SER A 184 -4.43 0.15 17.94
C SER A 184 -4.34 -1.37 17.92
N MET A 185 -4.97 -2.03 18.92
CA MET A 185 -5.02 -3.49 18.98
C MET A 185 -5.80 -4.03 17.77
N ASP A 186 -5.15 -4.90 17.00
CA ASP A 186 -5.71 -5.51 15.79
C ASP A 186 -4.96 -6.80 15.42
N HIS A 187 -5.63 -7.74 14.78
CA HIS A 187 -5.04 -9.00 14.30
C HIS A 187 -4.13 -9.72 15.32
N MET A 188 -4.52 -9.74 16.59
CA MET A 188 -3.69 -10.21 17.72
C MET A 188 -3.12 -11.62 17.51
N HIS A 189 -3.84 -12.49 16.81
CA HIS A 189 -3.39 -13.86 16.54
C HIS A 189 -2.14 -13.93 15.63
N PHE A 190 -1.90 -12.89 14.82
CA PHE A 190 -0.79 -12.85 13.89
C PHE A 190 0.28 -11.83 14.28
N LEU A 191 -0.14 -10.66 14.80
CA LEU A 191 0.78 -9.53 15.03
C LEU A 191 1.32 -9.45 16.46
N GLY A 192 0.78 -10.27 17.39
CA GLY A 192 1.16 -10.27 18.80
C GLY A 192 0.08 -9.71 19.72
N ASN A 193 0.32 -9.83 21.01
CA ASN A 193 -0.69 -9.57 22.05
C ASN A 193 -0.55 -8.19 22.72
N THR A 194 0.44 -7.40 22.32
CA THR A 194 0.68 -6.05 22.86
C THR A 194 0.71 -5.01 21.76
N LEU A 195 0.40 -3.76 22.11
CA LEU A 195 0.48 -2.64 21.19
C LEU A 195 1.90 -2.48 20.61
N ARG A 196 2.93 -2.77 21.43
CA ARG A 196 4.34 -2.74 21.01
C ARG A 196 4.67 -3.82 19.98
N ASP A 197 4.08 -5.02 20.08
CA ASP A 197 4.27 -6.08 19.09
C ASP A 197 3.66 -5.68 17.74
N ILE A 198 2.41 -5.18 17.76
CA ILE A 198 1.72 -4.69 16.58
C ILE A 198 2.49 -3.54 15.93
N TYR A 199 2.98 -2.60 16.74
CA TYR A 199 3.75 -1.46 16.24
C TYR A 199 5.08 -1.88 15.61
N ARG A 200 5.78 -2.85 16.20
CA ARG A 200 7.03 -3.42 15.64
C ARG A 200 6.79 -3.96 14.22
N GLN A 201 5.68 -4.66 14.00
CA GLN A 201 5.33 -5.16 12.67
C GLN A 201 5.14 -4.01 11.67
N LYS A 202 4.47 -2.92 12.08
CA LYS A 202 4.22 -1.78 11.20
C LYS A 202 5.48 -0.96 10.92
N LEU A 203 6.35 -0.79 11.90
CA LEU A 203 7.67 -0.16 11.73
C LEU A 203 8.56 -0.91 10.71
N GLY A 204 8.26 -2.18 10.41
CA GLY A 204 8.96 -2.98 9.41
C GLY A 204 8.90 -2.43 7.99
N ILE A 205 8.00 -1.49 7.68
CA ILE A 205 7.95 -0.85 6.37
C ILE A 205 8.97 0.29 6.22
N LEU A 206 9.58 0.79 7.31
CA LEU A 206 10.58 1.83 7.23
C LEU A 206 11.79 1.33 6.44
N LYS A 207 12.35 2.19 5.58
CA LYS A 207 13.53 1.87 4.77
C LYS A 207 14.63 2.88 5.01
N LYS A 208 15.87 2.46 4.80
CA LYS A 208 17.04 3.34 4.97
C LYS A 208 16.96 4.56 4.06
N ASN A 209 17.18 5.72 4.66
CA ASN A 209 17.19 7.01 3.97
C ASN A 209 15.87 7.36 3.25
N CYS A 210 14.75 6.73 3.63
CA CYS A 210 13.44 7.00 3.07
C CYS A 210 12.64 7.89 4.03
N PRO A 211 12.07 9.01 3.58
CA PRO A 211 11.19 9.84 4.40
C PRO A 211 10.04 9.03 5.02
N CYS A 212 9.70 9.36 6.25
CA CYS A 212 8.57 8.74 6.95
C CYS A 212 7.75 9.77 7.70
N VAL A 213 6.41 9.61 7.64
CA VAL A 213 5.48 10.38 8.46
C VAL A 213 4.66 9.43 9.31
N ALA A 214 4.49 9.74 10.60
CA ALA A 214 3.71 8.91 11.50
C ALA A 214 2.59 9.70 12.19
N TYR A 215 1.46 9.01 12.37
CA TYR A 215 0.32 9.43 13.17
C TYR A 215 0.74 9.63 14.65
N PRO A 216 0.05 10.48 15.43
CA PRO A 216 0.32 10.62 16.86
C PRO A 216 0.37 9.26 17.58
N LEU A 217 1.41 9.05 18.33
CA LEU A 217 1.67 7.81 19.06
C LEU A 217 1.32 7.94 20.54
N ALA A 218 0.90 6.83 21.13
CA ALA A 218 0.91 6.69 22.58
C ALA A 218 2.35 6.81 23.10
N SER A 219 2.55 7.49 24.22
CA SER A 219 3.88 7.77 24.80
C SER A 219 4.74 6.51 25.01
N GLU A 220 4.10 5.36 25.27
CA GLU A 220 4.77 4.06 25.41
C GLU A 220 5.36 3.50 24.09
N LEU A 221 5.11 4.11 22.95
CA LEU A 221 5.60 3.71 21.63
C LEU A 221 6.67 4.67 21.08
N GLU A 222 6.86 5.85 21.67
CA GLU A 222 7.77 6.87 21.14
C GLU A 222 9.23 6.37 21.13
N ASP A 223 9.65 5.60 22.12
CA ASP A 223 10.98 5.00 22.17
C ASP A 223 11.25 4.05 20.99
N MET A 224 10.23 3.31 20.56
CA MET A 224 10.36 2.41 19.41
C MET A 224 10.45 3.19 18.09
N TRP A 225 9.73 4.30 17.99
CA TRP A 225 9.82 5.21 16.84
C TRP A 225 11.24 5.78 16.71
N ASP A 226 11.77 6.35 17.79
CA ASP A 226 13.10 6.95 17.80
C ASP A 226 14.18 5.93 17.41
N MET A 227 14.14 4.73 18.02
CA MET A 227 15.06 3.64 17.67
C MET A 227 14.94 3.20 16.20
N ALA A 228 13.72 3.10 15.68
CA ALA A 228 13.53 2.70 14.29
C ALA A 228 14.00 3.78 13.30
N CYS A 229 13.84 5.06 13.64
CA CYS A 229 14.38 6.17 12.85
C CYS A 229 15.92 6.17 12.82
N GLU A 230 16.57 5.94 13.97
CA GLU A 230 18.01 5.82 14.05
C GLU A 230 18.53 4.63 13.23
N GLN A 231 17.93 3.45 13.39
CA GLN A 231 18.32 2.22 12.66
C GLN A 231 18.23 2.36 11.14
N ASN A 232 17.25 3.14 10.67
CA ASN A 232 17.03 3.38 9.24
C ASN A 232 17.73 4.65 8.72
N ASN A 233 18.46 5.37 9.59
CA ASN A 233 19.13 6.64 9.24
C ASN A 233 18.15 7.67 8.66
N ILE A 234 17.01 7.85 9.31
CA ILE A 234 15.93 8.76 8.88
C ILE A 234 15.51 9.77 9.95
N SER A 235 16.27 9.92 11.02
CA SER A 235 15.90 10.82 12.13
C SER A 235 15.62 12.27 11.67
N ASP A 236 16.33 12.74 10.66
CA ASP A 236 16.13 14.07 10.06
C ASP A 236 15.07 14.08 8.93
N LEU A 237 14.59 12.91 8.51
CA LEU A 237 13.60 12.71 7.44
C LEU A 237 12.27 12.19 7.97
N ALA A 238 12.21 11.86 9.26
CA ALA A 238 11.04 11.29 9.89
C ALA A 238 10.28 12.38 10.66
N VAL A 239 8.97 12.42 10.45
CA VAL A 239 8.08 13.36 11.14
C VAL A 239 7.02 12.59 11.91
N LEU A 240 6.99 12.80 13.22
CA LEU A 240 5.92 12.33 14.09
C LEU A 240 4.94 13.47 14.35
N ILE A 241 3.72 13.34 13.85
CA ILE A 241 2.63 14.28 14.17
C ILE A 241 2.32 14.19 15.66
N ARG A 242 2.14 15.32 16.31
CA ARG A 242 1.72 15.40 17.70
C ARG A 242 0.34 16.04 17.80
N GLU A 243 -0.50 15.54 18.68
CA GLU A 243 -1.85 16.07 18.89
C GLU A 243 -1.81 17.58 19.18
N LYS A 244 -0.82 18.08 19.91
CA LYS A 244 -0.62 19.49 20.24
C LYS A 244 -0.32 20.38 19.02
N ASP A 245 0.08 19.82 17.90
CA ASP A 245 0.40 20.55 16.67
C ASP A 245 -0.86 20.86 15.85
N ILE A 246 -2.01 20.28 16.26
CA ILE A 246 -3.29 20.42 15.60
C ILE A 246 -4.29 21.10 16.54
N GLU A 247 -4.83 22.25 16.16
CA GLU A 247 -5.90 22.92 16.87
C GLU A 247 -7.23 22.64 16.17
N ILE A 248 -8.11 21.88 16.81
CA ILE A 248 -9.44 21.57 16.28
C ILE A 248 -10.36 22.74 16.56
N CYS A 249 -10.83 23.43 15.52
CA CYS A 249 -11.68 24.61 15.61
C CYS A 249 -13.16 24.28 15.64
N GLY A 250 -13.58 23.19 14.98
CA GLY A 250 -14.97 22.76 14.92
C GLY A 250 -15.13 21.38 14.28
N GLU A 251 -16.22 20.70 14.66
CA GLU A 251 -16.65 19.43 14.10
C GLU A 251 -18.17 19.44 13.92
N SER A 252 -18.65 18.98 12.76
CA SER A 252 -20.05 18.81 12.42
C SER A 252 -20.26 17.56 11.58
N VAL A 253 -21.51 17.24 11.27
CA VAL A 253 -21.84 16.13 10.35
C VAL A 253 -21.44 16.42 8.90
N ASP A 254 -21.20 17.70 8.57
CA ASP A 254 -20.84 18.15 7.22
C ASP A 254 -19.32 18.27 7.03
N GLY A 255 -18.55 18.19 8.12
CA GLY A 255 -17.09 18.29 8.06
C GLY A 255 -16.44 18.78 9.34
N SER A 256 -15.14 19.05 9.24
CA SER A 256 -14.30 19.47 10.36
C SER A 256 -13.41 20.65 9.97
N GLU A 257 -13.10 21.51 10.94
CA GLU A 257 -12.22 22.67 10.80
C GLU A 257 -11.06 22.58 11.79
N TYR A 258 -9.83 22.82 11.31
CA TYR A 258 -8.65 22.74 12.16
C TYR A 258 -7.55 23.70 11.69
N ILE A 259 -6.59 23.98 12.58
CA ILE A 259 -5.36 24.72 12.27
C ILE A 259 -4.18 23.75 12.43
N TYR A 260 -3.30 23.73 11.43
CA TYR A 260 -2.06 23.02 11.45
C TYR A 260 -0.95 23.89 10.83
N GLY A 261 0.21 23.99 11.49
CA GLY A 261 1.31 24.83 11.02
C GLY A 261 0.93 26.33 10.90
N GLY A 262 -0.08 26.79 11.65
CA GLY A 262 -0.61 28.16 11.57
C GLY A 262 -1.56 28.44 10.42
N GLN A 263 -1.85 27.45 9.59
CA GLN A 263 -2.80 27.55 8.47
C GLN A 263 -4.12 26.85 8.83
N ARG A 264 -5.25 27.47 8.45
CA ARG A 264 -6.60 26.93 8.66
C ARG A 264 -7.02 26.07 7.50
N TYR A 265 -7.57 24.89 7.81
CA TYR A 265 -8.08 23.93 6.86
C TYR A 265 -9.53 23.59 7.17
N GLU A 266 -10.29 23.36 6.12
CA GLU A 266 -11.66 22.86 6.16
C GLU A 266 -11.71 21.49 5.44
N LEU A 267 -12.19 20.48 6.14
CA LEU A 267 -12.33 19.13 5.65
C LEU A 267 -13.79 18.76 5.55
N GLN A 268 -14.29 18.48 4.35
CA GLN A 268 -15.70 18.11 4.10
C GLN A 268 -16.02 16.65 4.45
N VAL A 269 -15.22 16.03 5.31
CA VAL A 269 -15.43 14.68 5.81
C VAL A 269 -15.48 14.74 7.33
N PRO A 270 -16.54 14.23 7.97
CA PRO A 270 -16.68 14.27 9.41
C PRO A 270 -15.73 13.32 10.12
N GLY A 271 -15.36 13.67 11.35
CA GLY A 271 -14.58 12.84 12.26
C GLY A 271 -13.16 13.36 12.51
N ILE A 272 -12.84 13.55 13.79
CA ILE A 272 -11.54 14.05 14.26
C ILE A 272 -10.36 13.21 13.72
N TYR A 273 -10.54 11.92 13.61
CA TYR A 273 -9.50 11.01 13.06
C TYR A 273 -9.16 11.34 11.60
N GLN A 274 -10.08 11.93 10.83
CA GLN A 274 -9.78 12.35 9.45
C GLN A 274 -8.87 13.58 9.40
N ILE A 275 -8.96 14.45 10.42
CA ILE A 275 -8.02 15.57 10.56
C ILE A 275 -6.60 15.05 10.72
N TYR A 276 -6.40 14.04 11.59
CA TYR A 276 -5.11 13.43 11.79
C TYR A 276 -4.63 12.67 10.53
N ASN A 277 -5.51 11.97 9.82
CA ASN A 277 -5.16 11.30 8.57
C ASN A 277 -4.69 12.32 7.52
N LEU A 278 -5.36 13.46 7.37
CA LEU A 278 -4.97 14.50 6.44
C LEU A 278 -3.70 15.24 6.89
N SER A 279 -3.47 15.42 8.19
CA SER A 279 -2.28 16.09 8.71
C SER A 279 -0.98 15.35 8.37
N LEU A 280 -1.02 14.02 8.20
CA LEU A 280 0.13 13.23 7.72
C LEU A 280 0.61 13.67 6.33
N ILE A 281 -0.26 14.27 5.53
CA ILE A 281 0.03 14.64 4.14
C ILE A 281 0.63 16.05 4.07
N HIS A 282 0.19 16.98 4.92
CA HIS A 282 0.69 18.36 4.91
C HIS A 282 2.20 18.51 5.16
N ILE A 283 2.84 17.49 5.72
CA ILE A 283 4.28 17.48 6.02
C ILE A 283 5.10 16.94 4.85
N SER A 284 4.48 16.19 3.95
CA SER A 284 5.16 15.65 2.77
C SER A 284 5.35 16.68 1.65
N GLU A 285 4.78 17.88 1.75
CA GLU A 285 5.13 18.97 0.84
C GLU A 285 6.52 19.52 1.21
N PRO A 286 7.53 19.41 0.34
CA PRO A 286 8.74 20.18 0.53
C PRO A 286 8.36 21.66 0.54
N THR A 287 8.66 22.37 1.63
CA THR A 287 8.57 23.83 1.68
C THR A 287 9.20 24.38 0.40
N ARG A 288 8.38 24.87 -0.53
CA ARG A 288 8.88 25.61 -1.70
C ARG A 288 9.71 26.74 -1.13
N PRO A 289 11.02 26.86 -1.45
CA PRO A 289 11.73 28.10 -1.17
C PRO A 289 10.99 29.22 -1.91
N GLU A 290 10.61 30.24 -1.19
CA GLU A 290 10.03 31.46 -1.73
C GLU A 290 10.90 32.04 -2.84
#